data_f78b550264ee7dc79588562d8737e471
#
_entry.id   f78b550264ee7dc79588562d8737e471
#
_cell.length_a   1.000
_cell.length_b   1.000
_cell.length_c   1.000
_cell.angle_alpha   90.00
_cell.angle_beta   90.00
_cell.angle_gamma   90.00
#
_symmetry.space_group_name_H-M   'P 1'
#
loop_
_entity.id
_entity.type
_entity.pdbx_description
1 polymer ?
#
loop_
_entity_poly.entity_id
_entity_poly.type
_entity_poly.pdbx_seq_one_letter_code
_entity_poly.pdbx_strand_id
1 'polypeptide(L)'
;MLPGLLLWLLPAVFVLHDAEEALFLPGWLRRNRDELSRRFPRLSGRVLSHVAAITPVRLAAMAAEELAILSAVTLYGAVSYDYLPWLALFLAFGVHLVVHIVQWIAVGRYIPVAATSLAALAYCGWGLCTVINSRLFTLRELLICGVAGCVVAAVNLLLLHAVAGAAGRKK
;
A
#
# COMPACT_ATOMS: atom_id res chain seq x y z
N MET A 1 -18.87 11.03 -14.69
CA MET A 1 -17.87 9.96 -14.89
C MET A 1 -16.55 10.43 -14.32
N LEU A 2 -15.81 9.54 -13.65
CA LEU A 2 -14.43 9.87 -13.23
C LEU A 2 -13.50 9.93 -14.46
N PRO A 3 -12.50 10.83 -14.44
CA PRO A 3 -11.52 10.90 -15.53
C PRO A 3 -10.73 9.60 -15.67
N GLY A 4 -10.59 9.08 -16.91
CA GLY A 4 -9.81 7.86 -17.16
C GLY A 4 -8.36 7.97 -16.68
N LEU A 5 -7.75 9.16 -16.79
CA LEU A 5 -6.41 9.42 -16.25
C LEU A 5 -6.33 9.16 -14.74
N LEU A 6 -7.34 9.61 -13.97
CA LEU A 6 -7.39 9.36 -12.53
C LEU A 6 -7.43 7.86 -12.22
N LEU A 7 -8.24 7.10 -12.96
CA LEU A 7 -8.39 5.66 -12.74
C LEU A 7 -7.08 4.93 -13.02
N TRP A 8 -6.46 5.16 -14.17
CA TRP A 8 -5.25 4.43 -14.61
C TRP A 8 -3.96 4.88 -13.95
N LEU A 9 -3.93 6.07 -13.35
CA LEU A 9 -2.80 6.49 -12.53
C LEU A 9 -2.68 5.67 -11.24
N LEU A 10 -3.76 5.07 -10.72
CA LEU A 10 -3.69 4.27 -9.50
C LEU A 10 -2.72 3.08 -9.64
N PRO A 11 -2.88 2.15 -10.59
CA PRO A 11 -1.93 1.06 -10.76
C PRO A 11 -0.53 1.56 -11.16
N ALA A 12 -0.40 2.65 -11.92
CA ALA A 12 0.90 3.20 -12.31
C ALA A 12 1.69 3.77 -11.12
N VAL A 13 1.03 4.57 -10.26
CA VAL A 13 1.64 5.14 -9.06
C VAL A 13 1.95 4.05 -8.04
N PHE A 14 1.06 3.04 -7.90
CA PHE A 14 1.29 1.86 -7.08
C PHE A 14 2.59 1.14 -7.46
N VAL A 15 2.79 0.82 -8.76
CA VAL A 15 4.01 0.15 -9.23
C VAL A 15 5.27 0.93 -8.87
N LEU A 16 5.26 2.25 -9.04
CA LEU A 16 6.43 3.08 -8.71
C LEU A 16 6.74 3.07 -7.21
N HIS A 17 5.71 3.11 -6.38
CA HIS A 17 5.84 3.05 -4.93
C HIS A 17 6.36 1.69 -4.46
N ASP A 18 5.71 0.62 -4.88
CA ASP A 18 6.05 -0.74 -4.47
C ASP A 18 7.40 -1.22 -5.04
N ALA A 19 7.81 -0.70 -6.21
CA ALA A 19 9.16 -0.95 -6.71
C ALA A 19 10.23 -0.37 -5.77
N GLU A 20 10.04 0.85 -5.25
CA GLU A 20 10.96 1.41 -4.24
C GLU A 20 10.94 0.54 -2.97
N GLU A 21 9.76 0.14 -2.51
CA GLU A 21 9.62 -0.72 -1.33
C GLU A 21 10.34 -2.05 -1.52
N ALA A 22 10.08 -2.77 -2.59
CA ALA A 22 10.65 -4.09 -2.84
C ALA A 22 12.18 -4.05 -3.01
N LEU A 23 12.71 -3.00 -3.64
CA LEU A 23 14.13 -2.90 -3.94
C LEU A 23 14.96 -2.44 -2.73
N PHE A 24 14.46 -1.50 -1.95
CA PHE A 24 15.29 -0.81 -0.95
C PHE A 24 14.92 -1.12 0.50
N LEU A 25 13.63 -1.32 0.82
CA LEU A 25 13.19 -1.47 2.20
C LEU A 25 13.76 -2.71 2.90
N PRO A 26 13.83 -3.91 2.29
CA PRO A 26 14.39 -5.10 2.96
C PRO A 26 15.86 -4.93 3.32
N GLY A 27 16.64 -4.32 2.44
CA GLY A 27 18.06 -4.04 2.69
C GLY A 27 18.26 -3.03 3.81
N TRP A 28 17.42 -1.99 3.83
CA TRP A 28 17.44 -0.98 4.86
C TRP A 28 17.06 -1.55 6.24
N LEU A 29 16.00 -2.35 6.32
CA LEU A 29 15.55 -3.00 7.56
C LEU A 29 16.62 -3.93 8.14
N ARG A 30 17.30 -4.72 7.31
CA ARG A 30 18.39 -5.59 7.76
C ARG A 30 19.53 -4.79 8.37
N ARG A 31 19.97 -3.69 7.74
CA ARG A 31 21.07 -2.82 8.24
C ARG A 31 20.72 -2.08 9.53
N ASN A 32 19.44 -1.81 9.76
CA ASN A 32 18.98 -0.99 10.88
C ASN A 32 18.27 -1.80 11.98
N ARG A 33 18.27 -3.14 11.87
CA ARG A 33 17.52 -4.04 12.75
C ARG A 33 17.81 -3.83 14.24
N ASP A 34 19.08 -3.76 14.63
CA ASP A 34 19.48 -3.67 16.03
C ASP A 34 19.06 -2.35 16.67
N GLU A 35 19.17 -1.26 15.91
CA GLU A 35 18.73 0.05 16.37
C GLU A 35 17.20 0.11 16.49
N LEU A 36 16.47 -0.37 15.48
CA LEU A 36 15.02 -0.43 15.53
C LEU A 36 14.52 -1.31 16.69
N SER A 37 15.20 -2.42 16.96
CA SER A 37 14.88 -3.30 18.10
C SER A 37 15.09 -2.62 19.44
N ARG A 38 16.13 -1.83 19.58
CA ARG A 38 16.38 -1.02 20.81
C ARG A 38 15.36 0.09 20.98
N ARG A 39 15.03 0.78 19.88
CA ARG A 39 14.10 1.92 19.90
C ARG A 39 12.64 1.51 20.06
N PHE A 40 12.26 0.38 19.46
CA PHE A 40 10.88 -0.13 19.45
C PHE A 40 10.81 -1.57 20.00
N PRO A 41 11.12 -1.80 21.29
CA PRO A 41 11.23 -3.14 21.86
C PRO A 41 9.93 -3.95 21.78
N ARG A 42 8.76 -3.30 21.78
CA ARG A 42 7.47 -3.97 21.65
C ARG A 42 7.20 -4.50 20.23
N LEU A 43 7.84 -3.94 19.21
CA LEU A 43 7.72 -4.37 17.82
C LEU A 43 8.83 -5.32 17.39
N SER A 44 9.93 -5.39 18.16
CA SER A 44 11.19 -6.04 17.78
C SER A 44 11.09 -7.57 17.68
N GLY A 45 10.29 -8.23 18.54
CA GLY A 45 10.36 -9.68 18.67
C GLY A 45 9.78 -10.47 17.49
N ARG A 46 8.58 -10.11 17.04
CA ARG A 46 7.88 -10.86 15.96
C ARG A 46 7.78 -10.09 14.65
N VAL A 47 7.45 -8.81 14.71
CA VAL A 47 7.20 -8.01 13.50
C VAL A 47 8.50 -7.74 12.75
N LEU A 48 9.52 -7.17 13.42
CA LEU A 48 10.81 -6.86 12.76
C LEU A 48 11.53 -8.11 12.27
N SER A 49 11.49 -9.23 13.02
CA SER A 49 12.10 -10.49 12.56
C SER A 49 11.38 -11.07 11.35
N HIS A 50 10.06 -10.97 11.31
CA HIS A 50 9.26 -11.46 10.18
C HIS A 50 9.51 -10.60 8.93
N VAL A 51 9.42 -9.28 9.04
CA VAL A 51 9.60 -8.36 7.90
C VAL A 51 11.06 -8.38 7.40
N ALA A 52 12.04 -8.46 8.30
CA ALA A 52 13.45 -8.58 7.91
C ALA A 52 13.80 -9.92 7.20
N ALA A 53 12.97 -10.95 7.38
CA ALA A 53 13.13 -12.24 6.69
C ALA A 53 12.51 -12.25 5.27
N ILE A 54 11.72 -11.23 4.89
CA ILE A 54 11.15 -11.14 3.56
C ILE A 54 12.24 -10.76 2.56
N THR A 55 12.39 -11.55 1.51
CA THR A 55 13.32 -11.26 0.43
C THR A 55 12.71 -10.26 -0.56
N PRO A 56 13.54 -9.48 -1.29
CA PRO A 56 13.03 -8.59 -2.34
C PRO A 56 12.14 -9.30 -3.37
N VAL A 57 12.48 -10.54 -3.73
CA VAL A 57 11.69 -11.34 -4.69
C VAL A 57 10.31 -11.67 -4.14
N ARG A 58 10.20 -11.99 -2.85
CA ARG A 58 8.90 -12.26 -2.22
C ARG A 58 8.06 -11.01 -2.15
N LEU A 59 8.66 -9.89 -1.77
CA LEU A 59 7.95 -8.61 -1.72
C LEU A 59 7.47 -8.20 -3.13
N ALA A 60 8.32 -8.35 -4.15
CA ALA A 60 7.91 -8.10 -5.53
C ALA A 60 6.79 -9.03 -6.02
N ALA A 61 6.76 -10.30 -5.58
CA ALA A 61 5.67 -11.22 -5.90
C ALA A 61 4.34 -10.82 -5.22
N MET A 62 4.40 -10.31 -3.99
CA MET A 62 3.23 -9.76 -3.28
C MET A 62 2.71 -8.50 -3.99
N ALA A 63 3.61 -7.59 -4.34
CA ALA A 63 3.27 -6.37 -5.10
C ALA A 63 2.66 -6.69 -6.48
N ALA A 64 3.14 -7.74 -7.16
CA ALA A 64 2.59 -8.16 -8.45
C ALA A 64 1.14 -8.68 -8.33
N GLU A 65 0.82 -9.39 -7.25
CA GLU A 65 -0.55 -9.85 -6.97
C GLU A 65 -1.46 -8.64 -6.69
N GLU A 66 -1.04 -7.73 -5.83
CA GLU A 66 -1.81 -6.52 -5.52
C GLU A 66 -2.01 -5.63 -6.76
N LEU A 67 -0.98 -5.50 -7.61
CA LEU A 67 -1.07 -4.80 -8.90
C LEU A 67 -2.09 -5.45 -9.82
N ALA A 68 -2.15 -6.79 -9.86
CA ALA A 68 -3.14 -7.50 -10.68
C ALA A 68 -4.56 -7.19 -10.21
N ILE A 69 -4.80 -7.19 -8.89
CA ILE A 69 -6.10 -6.80 -8.30
C ILE A 69 -6.44 -5.35 -8.63
N LEU A 70 -5.51 -4.41 -8.40
CA LEU A 70 -5.70 -2.99 -8.71
C LEU A 70 -6.02 -2.76 -10.18
N SER A 71 -5.31 -3.43 -11.08
CA SER A 71 -5.50 -3.31 -12.53
C SER A 71 -6.86 -3.87 -12.94
N ALA A 72 -7.27 -5.02 -12.40
CA ALA A 72 -8.56 -5.64 -12.68
C ALA A 72 -9.73 -4.75 -12.20
N VAL A 73 -9.62 -4.20 -10.99
CA VAL A 73 -10.64 -3.30 -10.42
C VAL A 73 -10.68 -1.96 -11.18
N THR A 74 -9.53 -1.45 -11.62
CA THR A 74 -9.46 -0.25 -12.47
C THR A 74 -10.13 -0.48 -13.81
N LEU A 75 -9.86 -1.61 -14.47
CA LEU A 75 -10.51 -1.99 -15.72
C LEU A 75 -12.02 -2.16 -15.53
N TYR A 76 -12.44 -2.85 -14.47
CA TYR A 76 -13.86 -3.00 -14.14
C TYR A 76 -14.56 -1.64 -14.03
N GLY A 77 -14.00 -0.72 -13.22
CA GLY A 77 -14.58 0.61 -13.06
C GLY A 77 -14.60 1.43 -14.36
N ALA A 78 -13.57 1.28 -15.20
CA ALA A 78 -13.49 1.97 -16.48
C ALA A 78 -14.56 1.48 -17.50
N VAL A 79 -14.92 0.20 -17.44
CA VAL A 79 -15.89 -0.42 -18.37
C VAL A 79 -17.31 -0.36 -17.85
N SER A 80 -17.52 -0.67 -16.56
CA SER A 80 -18.86 -0.74 -15.96
C SER A 80 -19.40 0.60 -15.46
N TYR A 81 -18.51 1.59 -15.28
CA TYR A 81 -18.78 2.86 -14.59
C TYR A 81 -19.22 2.69 -13.13
N ASP A 82 -19.08 1.50 -12.54
CA ASP A 82 -19.17 1.26 -11.11
C ASP A 82 -17.80 1.46 -10.48
N TYR A 83 -17.62 2.59 -9.83
CA TYR A 83 -16.33 3.01 -9.25
C TYR A 83 -16.18 2.65 -7.77
N LEU A 84 -17.18 2.02 -7.12
CA LEU A 84 -17.10 1.73 -5.69
C LEU A 84 -15.92 0.81 -5.32
N PRO A 85 -15.64 -0.29 -6.05
CA PRO A 85 -14.47 -1.13 -5.78
C PRO A 85 -13.14 -0.38 -5.98
N TRP A 86 -13.05 0.44 -7.04
CA TRP A 86 -11.88 1.28 -7.31
C TRP A 86 -11.67 2.30 -6.20
N LEU A 87 -12.73 2.98 -5.76
CA LEU A 87 -12.70 3.97 -4.68
C LEU A 87 -12.20 3.34 -3.37
N ALA A 88 -12.66 2.12 -3.05
CA ALA A 88 -12.24 1.40 -1.86
C ALA A 88 -10.72 1.16 -1.86
N LEU A 89 -10.15 0.66 -2.95
CA LEU A 89 -8.72 0.41 -3.08
C LEU A 89 -7.91 1.72 -3.17
N PHE A 90 -8.42 2.74 -3.84
CA PHE A 90 -7.80 4.07 -3.90
C PHE A 90 -7.66 4.70 -2.50
N LEU A 91 -8.72 4.63 -1.69
CA LEU A 91 -8.69 5.16 -0.31
C LEU A 91 -7.77 4.32 0.59
N ALA A 92 -7.79 2.99 0.45
CA ALA A 92 -6.88 2.11 1.17
C ALA A 92 -5.41 2.38 0.83
N PHE A 93 -5.09 2.60 -0.45
CA PHE A 93 -3.75 2.99 -0.88
C PHE A 93 -3.32 4.33 -0.26
N GLY A 94 -4.21 5.33 -0.24
CA GLY A 94 -3.93 6.61 0.44
C GLY A 94 -3.60 6.42 1.93
N VAL A 95 -4.34 5.56 2.65
CA VAL A 95 -4.05 5.22 4.05
C VAL A 95 -2.70 4.52 4.19
N HIS A 96 -2.38 3.57 3.30
CA HIS A 96 -1.09 2.89 3.28
C HIS A 96 0.09 3.87 3.16
N LEU A 97 -0.01 4.83 2.24
CA LEU A 97 1.01 5.87 2.09
C LEU A 97 1.17 6.74 3.34
N VAL A 98 0.06 7.10 4.00
CA VAL A 98 0.10 7.85 5.27
C VAL A 98 0.81 7.03 6.34
N VAL A 99 0.58 5.71 6.41
CA VAL A 99 1.30 4.83 7.35
C VAL A 99 2.81 4.90 7.12
N HIS A 100 3.30 4.90 5.88
CA HIS A 100 4.73 5.06 5.60
C HIS A 100 5.29 6.41 6.05
N ILE A 101 4.54 7.49 5.88
CA ILE A 101 4.94 8.82 6.40
C ILE A 101 5.00 8.82 7.93
N VAL A 102 4.02 8.22 8.60
CA VAL A 102 4.03 8.07 10.06
C VAL A 102 5.23 7.24 10.53
N GLN A 103 5.54 6.15 9.83
CA GLN A 103 6.74 5.34 10.12
C GLN A 103 8.02 6.15 9.96
N TRP A 104 8.15 6.94 8.88
CA TRP A 104 9.29 7.83 8.67
C TRP A 104 9.46 8.83 9.82
N ILE A 105 8.39 9.52 10.22
CA ILE A 105 8.40 10.46 11.34
C ILE A 105 8.78 9.75 12.64
N ALA A 106 8.19 8.59 12.92
CA ALA A 106 8.47 7.81 14.14
C ALA A 106 9.93 7.33 14.20
N VAL A 107 10.50 6.93 13.07
CA VAL A 107 11.90 6.52 12.98
C VAL A 107 12.86 7.73 13.10
N GLY A 108 12.44 8.94 12.72
CA GLY A 108 13.19 10.19 12.83
C GLY A 108 14.38 10.30 11.87
N ARG A 109 14.43 9.46 10.85
CA ARG A 109 15.40 9.51 9.75
C ARG A 109 14.75 8.91 8.49
N TYR A 110 15.32 9.25 7.32
CA TYR A 110 14.80 8.77 6.05
C TYR A 110 14.69 7.22 6.03
N ILE A 111 13.53 6.75 5.61
CA ILE A 111 13.28 5.35 5.27
C ILE A 111 12.98 5.27 3.76
N PRO A 112 13.43 4.22 3.07
CA PRO A 112 12.93 3.94 1.72
C PRO A 112 11.41 3.90 1.74
N VAL A 113 10.78 4.22 0.64
CA VAL A 113 9.33 4.44 0.45
C VAL A 113 8.81 5.84 0.85
N ALA A 114 9.54 6.62 1.64
CA ALA A 114 9.06 7.93 2.06
C ALA A 114 8.93 8.91 0.88
N ALA A 115 9.88 8.89 -0.06
CA ALA A 115 9.87 9.79 -1.21
C ALA A 115 8.70 9.47 -2.16
N THR A 116 8.53 8.22 -2.54
CA THR A 116 7.41 7.79 -3.38
C THR A 116 6.07 7.92 -2.68
N SER A 117 6.01 7.73 -1.35
CA SER A 117 4.78 8.00 -0.57
C SER A 117 4.37 9.47 -0.66
N LEU A 118 5.31 10.42 -0.54
CA LEU A 118 4.97 11.85 -0.69
C LEU A 118 4.46 12.18 -2.10
N ALA A 119 5.12 11.65 -3.13
CA ALA A 119 4.70 11.85 -4.51
C ALA A 119 3.32 11.22 -4.79
N ALA A 120 3.10 10.00 -4.30
CA ALA A 120 1.84 9.29 -4.44
C ALA A 120 0.70 9.95 -3.64
N LEU A 121 0.99 10.55 -2.47
CA LEU A 121 0.01 11.34 -1.70
C LEU A 121 -0.44 12.59 -2.46
N ALA A 122 0.40 13.21 -3.28
CA ALA A 122 -0.03 14.31 -4.14
C ALA A 122 -1.07 13.83 -5.17
N TYR A 123 -0.87 12.65 -5.78
CA TYR A 123 -1.87 12.00 -6.63
C TYR A 123 -3.16 11.69 -5.84
N CYS A 124 -3.05 11.10 -4.65
CA CYS A 124 -4.21 10.79 -3.81
C CYS A 124 -4.99 12.05 -3.41
N GLY A 125 -4.30 13.14 -3.10
CA GLY A 125 -4.92 14.44 -2.79
C GLY A 125 -5.69 15.02 -3.97
N TRP A 126 -5.06 15.05 -5.16
CA TRP A 126 -5.74 15.46 -6.39
C TRP A 126 -6.93 14.55 -6.72
N GLY A 127 -6.74 13.23 -6.59
CA GLY A 127 -7.79 12.25 -6.84
C GLY A 127 -8.96 12.39 -5.89
N LEU A 128 -8.72 12.57 -4.59
CA LEU A 128 -9.76 12.79 -3.60
C LEU A 128 -10.55 14.08 -3.86
N CYS A 129 -9.87 15.17 -4.20
CA CYS A 129 -10.53 16.42 -4.62
C CYS A 129 -11.42 16.19 -5.86
N THR A 130 -10.93 15.43 -6.86
CA THR A 130 -11.68 15.11 -8.06
C THR A 130 -12.92 14.26 -7.75
N VAL A 131 -12.76 13.24 -6.88
CA VAL A 131 -13.86 12.38 -6.41
C VAL A 131 -14.94 13.19 -5.69
N ILE A 132 -14.55 14.06 -4.76
CA ILE A 132 -15.49 14.90 -4.01
C ILE A 132 -16.21 15.88 -4.95
N ASN A 133 -15.49 16.54 -5.84
CA ASN A 133 -16.06 17.51 -6.77
C ASN A 133 -16.96 16.86 -7.83
N SER A 134 -16.75 15.60 -8.13
CA SER A 134 -17.62 14.87 -9.09
C SER A 134 -19.05 14.68 -8.59
N ARG A 135 -19.24 14.73 -7.27
CA ARG A 135 -20.51 14.44 -6.57
C ARG A 135 -21.13 13.09 -6.94
N LEU A 136 -20.32 12.16 -7.44
CA LEU A 136 -20.75 10.80 -7.77
C LEU A 136 -20.95 9.93 -6.53
N PHE A 137 -20.36 10.33 -5.41
CA PHE A 137 -20.34 9.56 -4.17
C PHE A 137 -20.86 10.40 -3.01
N THR A 138 -21.66 9.78 -2.17
CA THR A 138 -22.08 10.33 -0.89
C THR A 138 -20.95 10.21 0.15
N LEU A 139 -21.00 11.02 1.20
CA LEU A 139 -20.08 10.89 2.33
C LEU A 139 -20.15 9.48 2.96
N ARG A 140 -21.34 8.87 3.01
CA ARG A 140 -21.52 7.51 3.50
C ARG A 140 -20.74 6.48 2.65
N GLU A 141 -20.81 6.58 1.32
CA GLU A 141 -20.06 5.69 0.43
C GLU A 141 -18.56 5.89 0.57
N LEU A 142 -18.08 7.13 0.68
CA LEU A 142 -16.66 7.41 0.94
C LEU A 142 -16.18 6.73 2.23
N LEU A 143 -16.94 6.84 3.32
CA LEU A 143 -16.58 6.23 4.60
C LEU A 143 -16.63 4.70 4.54
N ILE A 144 -17.69 4.13 3.95
CA ILE A 144 -17.83 2.67 3.80
C ILE A 144 -16.70 2.11 2.92
N CYS A 145 -16.44 2.73 1.76
CA CYS A 145 -15.37 2.31 0.86
C CYS A 145 -14.00 2.44 1.54
N GLY A 146 -13.74 3.51 2.29
CA GLY A 146 -12.49 3.68 3.02
C GLY A 146 -12.26 2.57 4.04
N VAL A 147 -13.27 2.26 4.87
CA VAL A 147 -13.18 1.18 5.87
C VAL A 147 -13.07 -0.17 5.18
N ALA A 148 -13.95 -0.47 4.21
CA ALA A 148 -13.94 -1.75 3.50
C ALA A 148 -12.63 -1.98 2.76
N GLY A 149 -12.11 -0.96 2.05
CA GLY A 149 -10.84 -1.03 1.35
C GLY A 149 -9.67 -1.30 2.29
N CYS A 150 -9.60 -0.60 3.43
CA CYS A 150 -8.58 -0.85 4.45
C CYS A 150 -8.66 -2.27 5.03
N VAL A 151 -9.87 -2.78 5.28
CA VAL A 151 -10.07 -4.16 5.77
C VAL A 151 -9.62 -5.17 4.72
N VAL A 152 -10.05 -5.01 3.47
CA VAL A 152 -9.66 -5.91 2.37
C VAL A 152 -8.15 -5.89 2.17
N ALA A 153 -7.51 -4.72 2.11
CA ALA A 153 -6.07 -4.60 1.96
C ALA A 153 -5.32 -5.24 3.14
N ALA A 154 -5.76 -5.01 4.38
CA ALA A 154 -5.15 -5.62 5.56
C ALA A 154 -5.27 -7.15 5.56
N VAL A 155 -6.44 -7.69 5.22
CA VAL A 155 -6.66 -9.14 5.13
C VAL A 155 -5.80 -9.73 4.01
N ASN A 156 -5.76 -9.10 2.83
CA ASN A 156 -4.92 -9.55 1.72
C ASN A 156 -3.44 -9.59 2.12
N LEU A 157 -2.93 -8.52 2.71
CA LEU A 157 -1.54 -8.43 3.16
C LEU A 157 -1.21 -9.52 4.21
N LEU A 158 -2.11 -9.77 5.17
CA LEU A 158 -1.93 -10.84 6.16
C LEU A 158 -1.87 -12.22 5.50
N LEU A 159 -2.72 -12.49 4.51
CA LEU A 159 -2.71 -13.75 3.76
C LEU A 159 -1.42 -13.92 2.97
N LEU A 160 -0.97 -12.89 2.25
CA LEU A 160 0.29 -12.90 1.51
C LEU A 160 1.49 -13.16 2.43
N HIS A 161 1.54 -12.49 3.59
CA HIS A 161 2.58 -12.74 4.58
C HIS A 161 2.53 -14.16 5.17
N ALA A 162 1.35 -14.71 5.39
CA ALA A 162 1.20 -16.07 5.87
C ALA A 162 1.72 -17.10 4.84
N VAL A 163 1.36 -16.92 3.56
CA VAL A 163 1.84 -17.77 2.45
C VAL A 163 3.35 -17.65 2.29
N ALA A 164 3.88 -16.43 2.27
CA ALA A 164 5.32 -16.19 2.17
C ALA A 164 6.11 -16.80 3.34
N GLY A 165 5.55 -16.73 4.56
CA GLY A 165 6.15 -17.35 5.75
C GLY A 165 6.12 -18.90 5.73
N ALA A 166 5.04 -19.51 5.22
CA ALA A 166 4.92 -20.95 5.07
C ALA A 166 5.92 -21.52 4.05
N ALA A 167 6.11 -20.82 2.93
CA ALA A 167 7.07 -21.23 1.91
C ALA A 167 8.55 -21.15 2.36
N GLY A 168 8.84 -20.34 3.38
CA GLY A 168 10.20 -20.22 3.95
C GLY A 168 10.56 -21.30 4.96
N ARG A 169 9.58 -22.03 5.50
CA ARG A 169 9.81 -23.13 6.48
C ARG A 169 10.06 -24.50 5.84
N LYS A 170 9.88 -24.61 4.54
CA LYS A 170 10.07 -25.88 3.78
C LYS A 170 11.46 -26.02 3.15
N LYS A 171 12.37 -25.07 3.43
CA LYS A 171 13.79 -25.14 3.03
C LYS A 171 14.68 -25.18 4.27
#